data_d77ef0e829c22e117b5da360277ef750
#
_entry.id   d77ef0e829c22e117b5da360277ef750
#
_cell.length_a   1.000
_cell.length_b   1.000
_cell.length_c   1.000
_cell.angle_alpha   90.00
_cell.angle_beta   90.00
_cell.angle_gamma   90.00
#
_symmetry.space_group_name_H-M   'P 1'
#
loop_
_entity.id
_entity.type
_entity.pdbx_description
1 polymer ?
#
loop_
_entity_poly.entity_id
_entity_poly.type
_entity_poly.pdbx_seq_one_letter_code
_entity_poly.pdbx_strand_id
1 'polypeptide(L)'
;MSRKTEFDFKSYSIKKEFAERLEEFIEAYPELGYRSVAQLLEDSTRRRLEDLQSQMKEPPRFEQINIDENGTKILDRKIHEVVNVYIKPQGIKCGLDQVDNCEHIDFALAQKDVKENIRRHKKEGWKLPDV
;
A
#
# COMPACT_ATOMS: atom_id res chain seq x y z
N MET A 1 -38.72 -18.74 9.99
CA MET A 1 -38.12 -18.21 11.21
C MET A 1 -36.70 -18.70 11.40
N SER A 2 -35.82 -17.78 11.63
CA SER A 2 -34.41 -18.09 11.83
C SER A 2 -34.17 -18.72 13.19
N ARG A 3 -33.38 -19.78 13.24
CA ARG A 3 -32.96 -20.40 14.49
C ARG A 3 -31.50 -20.16 14.73
N LYS A 4 -31.15 -19.77 15.96
CA LYS A 4 -29.77 -19.63 16.39
C LYS A 4 -29.20 -21.01 16.69
N THR A 5 -28.66 -21.64 15.67
CA THR A 5 -28.11 -23.00 15.72
C THR A 5 -26.70 -23.01 15.19
N GLU A 6 -26.11 -24.19 15.07
CA GLU A 6 -24.79 -24.38 14.48
C GLU A 6 -24.69 -23.82 13.06
N PHE A 7 -25.81 -23.62 12.35
CA PHE A 7 -25.82 -23.06 11.00
C PHE A 7 -25.60 -21.54 10.97
N ASP A 8 -25.76 -20.88 12.12
CA ASP A 8 -25.55 -19.43 12.24
C ASP A 8 -24.08 -19.08 12.47
N PHE A 9 -23.25 -20.07 12.75
CA PHE A 9 -21.84 -19.86 13.11
C PHE A 9 -20.93 -20.78 12.32
N LYS A 10 -19.73 -20.28 12.03
CA LYS A 10 -18.66 -21.08 11.45
C LYS A 10 -17.46 -21.00 12.37
N SER A 11 -16.72 -22.09 12.46
CA SER A 11 -15.54 -22.16 13.31
C SER A 11 -14.27 -22.08 12.48
N TYR A 12 -13.31 -21.37 13.02
CA TYR A 12 -11.97 -21.24 12.46
C TYR A 12 -10.95 -21.45 13.57
N SER A 13 -9.80 -21.98 13.20
CA SER A 13 -8.75 -22.22 14.18
C SER A 13 -7.65 -21.17 14.07
N ILE A 14 -7.10 -20.79 15.22
CA ILE A 14 -5.90 -19.97 15.29
C ILE A 14 -4.84 -20.72 16.08
N LYS A 15 -3.59 -20.32 15.91
CA LYS A 15 -2.48 -20.96 16.62
C LYS A 15 -2.64 -20.73 18.13
N LYS A 16 -2.32 -21.74 18.90
CA LYS A 16 -2.43 -21.71 20.37
C LYS A 16 -1.66 -20.53 20.97
N GLU A 17 -0.44 -20.31 20.50
CA GLU A 17 0.40 -19.21 20.98
C GLU A 17 -0.25 -17.84 20.76
N PHE A 18 -0.89 -17.66 19.62
CA PHE A 18 -1.61 -16.42 19.35
C PHE A 18 -2.82 -16.27 20.23
N ALA A 19 -3.57 -17.35 20.43
CA ALA A 19 -4.72 -17.34 21.34
C ALA A 19 -4.32 -16.93 22.77
N GLU A 20 -3.20 -17.47 23.25
CA GLU A 20 -2.68 -17.12 24.57
C GLU A 20 -2.31 -15.64 24.67
N ARG A 21 -1.71 -15.08 23.62
CA ARG A 21 -1.41 -13.65 23.58
C ARG A 21 -2.67 -12.79 23.66
N LEU A 22 -3.74 -13.22 23.00
CA LEU A 22 -5.02 -12.50 23.06
C LEU A 22 -5.65 -12.56 24.44
N GLU A 23 -5.59 -13.73 25.08
CA GLU A 23 -6.09 -13.92 26.45
C GLU A 23 -5.34 -13.04 27.43
N GLU A 24 -4.02 -13.01 27.35
CA GLU A 24 -3.18 -12.17 28.21
C GLU A 24 -3.48 -10.68 28.00
N PHE A 25 -3.70 -10.27 26.78
CA PHE A 25 -4.01 -8.88 26.45
C PHE A 25 -5.34 -8.45 27.08
N ILE A 26 -6.37 -9.29 26.98
CA ILE A 26 -7.67 -9.00 27.55
C ILE A 26 -7.57 -8.88 29.07
N GLU A 27 -6.83 -9.76 29.73
CA GLU A 27 -6.63 -9.73 31.18
C GLU A 27 -5.83 -8.49 31.62
N ALA A 28 -4.85 -8.09 30.82
CA ALA A 28 -4.00 -6.94 31.14
C ALA A 28 -4.73 -5.60 31.01
N TYR A 29 -5.72 -5.53 30.14
CA TYR A 29 -6.42 -4.27 29.82
C TYR A 29 -7.94 -4.41 29.87
N PRO A 30 -8.50 -4.70 31.07
CA PRO A 30 -9.95 -4.87 31.21
C PRO A 30 -10.75 -3.61 30.90
N GLU A 31 -10.14 -2.43 30.95
CA GLU A 31 -10.75 -1.15 30.60
C GLU A 31 -11.18 -1.06 29.14
N LEU A 32 -10.64 -1.91 28.25
CA LEU A 32 -11.06 -1.94 26.86
C LEU A 32 -12.41 -2.61 26.65
N GLY A 33 -12.91 -3.34 27.68
CA GLY A 33 -14.25 -3.88 27.67
C GLY A 33 -14.44 -5.20 26.93
N TYR A 34 -13.38 -5.82 26.43
CA TYR A 34 -13.49 -7.14 25.80
C TYR A 34 -13.68 -8.23 26.85
N ARG A 35 -14.72 -9.04 26.68
CA ARG A 35 -15.06 -10.11 27.61
C ARG A 35 -14.52 -11.46 27.21
N SER A 36 -14.15 -11.62 25.93
CA SER A 36 -13.68 -12.89 25.41
C SER A 36 -12.74 -12.67 24.23
N VAL A 37 -11.94 -13.69 23.95
CA VAL A 37 -11.08 -13.69 22.77
C VAL A 37 -11.92 -13.59 21.49
N ALA A 38 -13.06 -14.30 21.44
CA ALA A 38 -13.97 -14.23 20.30
C ALA A 38 -14.43 -12.80 20.00
N GLN A 39 -14.78 -12.05 21.03
CA GLN A 39 -15.22 -10.68 20.88
C GLN A 39 -14.10 -9.78 20.34
N LEU A 40 -12.90 -9.94 20.87
CA LEU A 40 -11.73 -9.19 20.38
C LEU A 40 -11.42 -9.55 18.91
N LEU A 41 -11.48 -10.83 18.57
CA LEU A 41 -11.24 -11.29 17.20
C LEU A 41 -12.25 -10.73 16.22
N GLU A 42 -13.53 -10.78 16.56
CA GLU A 42 -14.59 -10.25 15.69
C GLU A 42 -14.44 -8.74 15.47
N ASP A 43 -14.21 -8.00 16.55
CA ASP A 43 -14.05 -6.55 16.46
C ASP A 43 -12.80 -6.17 15.62
N SER A 44 -11.67 -6.79 15.94
CA SER A 44 -10.41 -6.52 15.26
C SER A 44 -10.46 -6.89 13.78
N THR A 45 -11.02 -8.06 13.48
CA THR A 45 -11.11 -8.54 12.11
C THR A 45 -12.08 -7.71 11.29
N ARG A 46 -13.22 -7.33 11.87
CA ARG A 46 -14.19 -6.47 11.19
C ARG A 46 -13.57 -5.13 10.83
N ARG A 47 -12.85 -4.51 11.75
CA ARG A 47 -12.19 -3.23 11.52
C ARG A 47 -11.14 -3.34 10.41
N ARG A 48 -10.35 -4.40 10.43
CA ARG A 48 -9.33 -4.61 9.40
C ARG A 48 -9.96 -4.89 8.04
N LEU A 49 -11.04 -5.66 8.03
CA LEU A 49 -11.76 -5.95 6.78
C LEU A 49 -12.35 -4.68 6.16
N GLU A 50 -12.98 -3.85 6.99
CA GLU A 50 -13.54 -2.57 6.51
C GLU A 50 -12.45 -1.66 5.96
N ASP A 51 -11.30 -1.61 6.62
CA ASP A 51 -10.15 -0.85 6.15
C ASP A 51 -9.66 -1.35 4.79
N LEU A 52 -9.50 -2.66 4.65
CA LEU A 52 -9.07 -3.26 3.39
C LEU A 52 -10.09 -3.05 2.27
N GLN A 53 -11.37 -3.18 2.57
CA GLN A 53 -12.43 -2.95 1.58
C GLN A 53 -12.42 -1.51 1.10
N SER A 54 -12.19 -0.56 2.00
CA SER A 54 -12.08 0.86 1.64
C SER A 54 -10.90 1.10 0.71
N GLN A 55 -9.75 0.49 1.01
CA GLN A 55 -8.56 0.62 0.16
C GLN A 55 -8.77 0.02 -1.22
N MET A 56 -9.44 -1.12 -1.30
CA MET A 56 -9.68 -1.79 -2.58
C MET A 56 -10.78 -1.14 -3.42
N LYS A 57 -11.70 -0.45 -2.76
CA LYS A 57 -12.80 0.23 -3.45
C LYS A 57 -12.33 1.48 -4.19
N GLU A 58 -11.40 2.21 -3.61
CA GLU A 58 -10.88 3.45 -4.16
C GLU A 58 -9.34 3.43 -4.18
N PRO A 59 -8.74 2.57 -5.02
CA PRO A 59 -7.29 2.55 -5.13
C PRO A 59 -6.78 3.86 -5.72
N PRO A 60 -5.59 4.31 -5.36
CA PRO A 60 -5.02 5.52 -5.92
C PRO A 60 -4.83 5.38 -7.43
N ARG A 61 -4.91 6.50 -8.14
CA ARG A 61 -4.73 6.52 -9.59
C ARG A 61 -3.35 6.00 -9.98
N PHE A 62 -2.32 6.48 -9.30
CA PHE A 62 -0.95 6.12 -9.59
C PHE A 62 -0.37 5.19 -8.53
N GLU A 63 0.37 4.18 -8.99
CA GLU A 63 1.12 3.30 -8.10
C GLU A 63 2.48 3.01 -8.74
N GLN A 64 3.53 3.21 -7.97
CA GLN A 64 4.87 2.86 -8.45
C GLN A 64 5.04 1.34 -8.41
N ILE A 65 5.36 0.75 -9.57
CA ILE A 65 5.52 -0.70 -9.70
C ILE A 65 6.95 -1.11 -9.39
N ASN A 66 7.93 -0.42 -9.98
CA ASN A 66 9.33 -0.68 -9.70
C ASN A 66 10.19 0.53 -10.06
N ILE A 67 11.46 0.44 -9.71
CA ILE A 67 12.47 1.44 -10.05
C ILE A 67 13.78 0.72 -10.39
N ASP A 68 14.50 1.27 -11.36
CA ASP A 68 15.88 0.88 -11.67
C ASP A 68 16.70 2.12 -11.95
N GLU A 69 17.95 1.95 -12.39
CA GLU A 69 18.83 3.07 -12.66
C GLU A 69 18.36 3.96 -13.80
N ASN A 70 17.57 3.44 -14.71
CA ASN A 70 17.14 4.12 -15.92
C ASN A 70 15.73 4.70 -15.83
N GLY A 71 15.05 4.50 -14.72
CA GLY A 71 13.71 5.06 -14.53
C GLY A 71 12.82 4.26 -13.61
N THR A 72 11.55 4.57 -13.67
CA THR A 72 10.52 3.93 -12.85
C THR A 72 9.31 3.59 -13.70
N LYS A 73 8.57 2.57 -13.27
CA LYS A 73 7.31 2.17 -13.90
C LYS A 73 6.16 2.53 -12.98
N ILE A 74 5.17 3.19 -13.53
CA ILE A 74 4.00 3.68 -12.79
C ILE A 74 2.74 3.08 -13.41
N LEU A 75 1.94 2.40 -12.58
CA LEU A 75 0.60 1.99 -13.00
C LEU A 75 -0.31 3.20 -12.93
N ASP A 76 -0.93 3.55 -14.05
CA ASP A 76 -1.95 4.59 -14.11
C ASP A 76 -3.32 3.91 -14.29
N ARG A 77 -4.10 3.89 -13.22
CA ARG A 77 -5.39 3.21 -13.21
C ARG A 77 -6.46 3.93 -14.03
N LYS A 78 -6.25 5.20 -14.30
CA LYS A 78 -7.18 5.97 -15.14
C LYS A 78 -7.17 5.47 -16.59
N ILE A 79 -6.00 5.11 -17.10
CA ILE A 79 -5.84 4.62 -18.48
C ILE A 79 -5.57 3.12 -18.54
N HIS A 80 -5.49 2.44 -17.39
CA HIS A 80 -5.22 1.00 -17.27
C HIS A 80 -3.93 0.57 -17.95
N GLU A 81 -2.88 1.37 -17.81
CA GLU A 81 -1.57 1.08 -18.41
C GLU A 81 -0.43 1.32 -17.43
N VAL A 82 0.68 0.61 -17.66
CA VAL A 82 1.93 0.87 -16.98
C VAL A 82 2.72 1.85 -17.83
N VAL A 83 3.07 2.98 -17.24
CA VAL A 83 3.79 4.06 -17.91
C VAL A 83 5.23 4.07 -17.42
N ASN A 84 6.19 4.10 -18.36
CA ASN A 84 7.60 4.23 -18.03
C ASN A 84 7.99 5.70 -17.93
N VAL A 85 8.66 6.07 -16.85
CA VAL A 85 9.27 7.37 -16.70
C VAL A 85 10.76 7.15 -16.74
N TYR A 86 11.41 7.64 -17.79
CA TYR A 86 12.85 7.43 -18.03
C TYR A 86 13.68 8.52 -17.35
N ILE A 87 14.73 8.09 -16.68
CA ILE A 87 15.73 8.98 -16.09
C ILE A 87 17.01 8.76 -16.88
N LYS A 88 17.43 9.79 -17.63
CA LYS A 88 18.55 9.71 -18.55
C LYS A 88 19.56 10.82 -18.28
N PRO A 89 20.81 10.69 -18.79
CA PRO A 89 21.82 11.73 -18.56
C PRO A 89 21.40 13.14 -18.98
N GLN A 90 20.49 13.26 -19.94
CA GLN A 90 20.05 14.55 -20.46
C GLN A 90 18.76 15.07 -19.84
N GLY A 91 18.09 14.27 -19.01
CA GLY A 91 16.85 14.68 -18.36
C GLY A 91 15.93 13.52 -18.06
N ILE A 92 14.71 13.86 -17.66
CA ILE A 92 13.65 12.91 -17.35
C ILE A 92 12.58 13.00 -18.45
N LYS A 93 11.97 11.87 -18.80
CA LYS A 93 10.98 11.83 -19.88
C LYS A 93 9.90 10.78 -19.62
N CYS A 94 8.65 11.15 -19.90
CA CYS A 94 7.54 10.22 -19.85
C CYS A 94 7.47 9.39 -21.14
N GLY A 95 7.44 8.07 -21.02
CA GLY A 95 7.39 7.17 -22.16
C GLY A 95 6.07 7.21 -22.92
N LEU A 96 4.98 7.61 -22.25
CA LEU A 96 3.66 7.73 -22.87
C LEU A 96 3.53 9.02 -23.67
N ASP A 97 3.84 10.15 -23.02
CA ASP A 97 3.63 11.47 -23.61
C ASP A 97 4.83 12.00 -24.39
N GLN A 98 5.98 11.37 -24.21
CA GLN A 98 7.24 11.78 -24.84
C GLN A 98 7.65 13.21 -24.46
N VAL A 99 7.21 13.68 -23.29
CA VAL A 99 7.50 15.03 -22.78
C VAL A 99 8.28 14.94 -21.47
N ASP A 100 8.84 16.06 -21.06
CA ASP A 100 9.61 16.17 -19.82
C ASP A 100 8.81 16.76 -18.67
N ASN A 101 7.54 17.00 -18.88
CA ASN A 101 6.65 17.54 -17.85
C ASN A 101 5.21 17.03 -18.03
N CYS A 102 4.76 16.18 -17.14
CA CYS A 102 3.39 15.65 -17.11
C CYS A 102 3.08 15.09 -15.73
N GLU A 103 1.83 14.67 -15.53
CA GLU A 103 1.38 14.10 -14.26
C GLU A 103 2.19 12.87 -13.84
N HIS A 104 2.61 12.03 -14.78
CA HIS A 104 3.40 10.83 -14.48
C HIS A 104 4.78 11.22 -13.95
N ILE A 105 5.40 12.24 -14.54
CA ILE A 105 6.68 12.74 -14.07
C ILE A 105 6.54 13.36 -12.68
N ASP A 106 5.50 14.14 -12.45
CA ASP A 106 5.24 14.76 -11.16
C ASP A 106 5.08 13.70 -10.07
N PHE A 107 4.34 12.63 -10.36
CA PHE A 107 4.19 11.51 -9.43
C PHE A 107 5.52 10.82 -9.16
N ALA A 108 6.31 10.56 -10.21
CA ALA A 108 7.62 9.93 -10.09
C ALA A 108 8.55 10.76 -9.21
N LEU A 109 8.61 12.06 -9.45
CA LEU A 109 9.47 12.96 -8.68
C LEU A 109 9.08 13.09 -7.21
N ALA A 110 7.85 12.73 -6.86
CA ALA A 110 7.40 12.73 -5.47
C ALA A 110 7.86 11.49 -4.70
N GLN A 111 8.31 10.44 -5.40
CA GLN A 111 8.73 9.20 -4.75
C GLN A 111 10.14 9.33 -4.16
N LYS A 112 10.31 8.85 -2.91
CA LYS A 112 11.57 8.96 -2.19
C LYS A 112 12.73 8.29 -2.94
N ASP A 113 12.52 7.07 -3.42
CA ASP A 113 13.55 6.30 -4.12
C ASP A 113 13.93 6.91 -5.46
N VAL A 114 12.98 7.54 -6.15
CA VAL A 114 13.26 8.29 -7.38
C VAL A 114 14.12 9.51 -7.08
N LYS A 115 13.81 10.24 -6.02
CA LYS A 115 14.61 11.39 -5.59
C LYS A 115 16.04 11.00 -5.26
N GLU A 116 16.23 9.89 -4.57
CA GLU A 116 17.56 9.37 -4.24
C GLU A 116 18.34 8.97 -5.49
N ASN A 117 17.67 8.33 -6.43
CA ASN A 117 18.26 7.96 -7.73
C ASN A 117 18.72 9.19 -8.48
N ILE A 118 17.88 10.21 -8.57
CA ILE A 118 18.20 11.46 -9.26
C ILE A 118 19.39 12.16 -8.60
N ARG A 119 19.41 12.26 -7.28
CA ARG A 119 20.52 12.89 -6.55
C ARG A 119 21.84 12.18 -6.82
N ARG A 120 21.82 10.83 -6.85
CA ARG A 120 23.00 10.04 -7.15
C ARG A 120 23.52 10.30 -8.56
N HIS A 121 22.64 10.30 -9.54
CA HIS A 121 23.03 10.55 -10.93
C HIS A 121 23.48 11.98 -11.18
N LYS A 122 22.92 12.95 -10.46
CA LYS A 122 23.38 14.33 -10.55
C LYS A 122 24.84 14.46 -10.10
N LYS A 123 25.25 13.69 -9.10
CA LYS A 123 26.64 13.65 -8.66
C LYS A 123 27.56 13.06 -9.73
N GLU A 124 27.02 12.23 -10.62
CA GLU A 124 27.74 11.64 -11.75
C GLU A 124 27.77 12.58 -12.97
N GLY A 125 27.15 13.75 -12.87
CA GLY A 125 27.12 14.74 -13.93
C GLY A 125 25.88 14.76 -14.80
N TRP A 126 24.85 13.98 -14.45
CA TRP A 126 23.62 13.97 -15.21
C TRP A 126 22.84 15.27 -15.03
N LYS A 127 22.19 15.71 -16.10
CA LYS A 127 21.38 16.93 -16.12
C LYS A 127 19.95 16.61 -15.75
N LEU A 128 19.66 16.59 -14.46
CA LEU A 128 18.36 16.22 -13.93
C LEU A 128 17.77 17.35 -13.08
N PRO A 129 16.44 17.38 -12.88
CA PRO A 129 15.81 18.42 -12.08
C PRO A 129 16.25 18.32 -10.60
N ASP A 130 16.15 19.44 -9.90
CA ASP A 130 16.38 19.47 -8.46
C ASP A 130 15.19 18.83 -7.74
N VAL A 131 15.49 18.00 -6.75
CA VAL A 131 14.51 17.25 -5.99
C VAL A 131 14.79 17.25 -4.50
#